data_7fa31042f021086f56d2a605a91fafcf
#
_entry.id   7fa31042f021086f56d2a605a91fafcf
#
_cell.length_a   1.000
_cell.length_b   1.000
_cell.length_c   1.000
_cell.angle_alpha   90.00
_cell.angle_beta   90.00
_cell.angle_gamma   90.00
#
_symmetry.space_group_name_H-M   'P 1'
#
loop_
_entity.id
_entity.type
_entity.pdbx_description
1 polymer ?
#
loop_
_entity_poly.entity_id
_entity_poly.type
_entity_poly.pdbx_seq_one_letter_code
_entity_poly.pdbx_strand_id
1 'polypeptide(L)'
;MTQRESNLDHDILLPLNVKKVSRSYRTKEGKRIVLDNVSFAVHLGEIVCVLGPNGAGKTTLVKIASSLLLPDCGEVEVCGVDVPKSPRKACKNISLVLGGENGFYLHASAINNLRYFAQVSGVPFNEQESRIKNALQQVHLVEFSNQKVSTFSRGMRQRLHLARALISAHSLILLDEPTSGLDPNNAADVRQLIAELRHIPSGILLTSHSMREVELLADRVLVLKKGKCIFLGSLEELRQKVKIEGVYTFIADCLDESKIKILKECSGITSVEVLEKFDSIYVDVSGNKKMVFDLCIDDFGWKNVNERSASLEEVYLAVMGKDDEGQY
;
A
#
# COMPACT_ATOMS: atom_id res chain seq x y z
N MET A 1 11.82 5.27 -52.45
CA MET A 1 10.59 4.82 -51.78
C MET A 1 11.02 4.36 -50.40
N THR A 2 10.95 5.26 -49.45
CA THR A 2 11.40 5.10 -48.08
C THR A 2 10.19 4.70 -47.25
N GLN A 3 10.19 3.48 -46.72
CA GLN A 3 9.22 3.00 -45.77
C GLN A 3 9.39 3.81 -44.47
N ARG A 4 8.41 4.65 -44.15
CA ARG A 4 8.21 5.20 -42.83
C ARG A 4 7.50 4.10 -42.02
N GLU A 5 8.26 3.40 -41.21
CA GLU A 5 7.71 2.60 -40.11
C GLU A 5 6.99 3.55 -39.16
N SER A 6 5.68 3.42 -39.13
CA SER A 6 4.82 4.11 -38.19
C SER A 6 4.97 3.41 -36.84
N ASN A 7 5.80 3.99 -35.95
CA ASN A 7 5.73 3.72 -34.52
C ASN A 7 4.39 4.25 -34.01
N LEU A 8 3.39 3.38 -34.02
CA LEU A 8 2.18 3.52 -33.22
C LEU A 8 2.51 3.01 -31.80
N ASP A 9 3.32 3.78 -31.06
CA ASP A 9 3.25 3.78 -29.62
C ASP A 9 1.84 4.31 -29.29
N HIS A 10 0.91 3.41 -29.04
CA HIS A 10 -0.30 3.75 -28.34
C HIS A 10 0.15 4.33 -27.00
N ASP A 11 0.09 5.64 -26.83
CA ASP A 11 0.19 6.32 -25.55
C ASP A 11 -0.88 5.72 -24.63
N ILE A 12 -0.50 4.68 -23.88
CA ILE A 12 -1.35 4.11 -22.86
C ILE A 12 -1.48 5.20 -21.80
N LEU A 13 -2.66 5.83 -21.78
CA LEU A 13 -2.94 6.92 -20.85
C LEU A 13 -2.88 6.37 -19.42
N LEU A 14 -1.79 6.68 -18.72
CA LEU A 14 -1.57 6.23 -17.35
C LEU A 14 -2.50 6.98 -16.40
N PRO A 15 -3.26 6.28 -15.53
CA PRO A 15 -4.00 6.91 -14.43
C PRO A 15 -3.12 7.82 -13.57
N LEU A 16 -1.89 7.39 -13.26
CA LEU A 16 -0.91 8.20 -12.54
C LEU A 16 0.49 7.96 -13.08
N ASN A 17 1.22 9.04 -13.32
CA ASN A 17 2.63 9.03 -13.69
C ASN A 17 3.40 10.02 -12.82
N VAL A 18 4.35 9.54 -12.05
CA VAL A 18 5.19 10.31 -11.13
C VAL A 18 6.64 10.20 -11.56
N LYS A 19 7.29 11.34 -11.85
CA LYS A 19 8.68 11.38 -12.32
C LYS A 19 9.53 12.28 -11.44
N LYS A 20 10.53 11.71 -10.78
CA LYS A 20 11.56 12.40 -9.98
C LYS A 20 10.99 13.40 -8.97
N VAL A 21 9.88 13.06 -8.33
CA VAL A 21 9.20 13.93 -7.38
C VAL A 21 9.99 14.01 -6.08
N SER A 22 10.25 15.25 -5.64
CA SER A 22 10.83 15.55 -4.35
C SER A 22 9.99 16.57 -3.59
N ARG A 23 9.97 16.43 -2.25
CA ARG A 23 9.28 17.36 -1.36
C ARG A 23 10.00 17.49 -0.04
N SER A 24 10.10 18.72 0.45
CA SER A 24 10.68 19.04 1.75
C SER A 24 9.79 19.98 2.55
N TYR A 25 9.98 19.98 3.86
CA TYR A 25 9.33 20.90 4.77
C TYR A 25 10.37 21.67 5.57
N ARG A 26 10.08 22.93 5.88
CA ARG A 26 10.87 23.73 6.83
C ARG A 26 10.44 23.34 8.25
N THR A 27 11.39 22.93 9.07
CA THR A 27 11.20 22.64 10.49
C THR A 27 12.05 23.62 11.32
N LYS A 28 11.87 23.62 12.63
CA LYS A 28 12.71 24.41 13.53
C LYS A 28 14.19 24.02 13.46
N GLU A 29 14.47 22.77 13.10
CA GLU A 29 15.80 22.19 13.01
C GLU A 29 16.41 22.30 11.62
N GLY A 30 15.71 22.91 10.65
CA GLY A 30 16.18 23.07 9.27
C GLY A 30 15.24 22.48 8.22
N LYS A 31 15.77 22.16 7.05
CA LYS A 31 15.03 21.58 5.92
C LYS A 31 14.97 20.05 6.08
N ARG A 32 13.77 19.48 6.24
CA ARG A 32 13.53 18.04 6.26
C ARG A 32 13.02 17.58 4.89
N ILE A 33 13.77 16.72 4.21
CA ILE A 33 13.35 16.07 2.96
C ILE A 33 12.40 14.92 3.34
N VAL A 34 11.20 14.90 2.73
CA VAL A 34 10.16 13.88 2.97
C VAL A 34 9.97 12.99 1.75
N LEU A 35 10.20 13.51 0.54
CA LEU A 35 10.30 12.71 -0.69
C LEU A 35 11.55 13.14 -1.43
N ASP A 36 12.30 12.19 -1.95
CA ASP A 36 13.57 12.41 -2.64
C ASP A 36 13.61 11.58 -3.93
N ASN A 37 13.39 12.25 -5.06
CA ASN A 37 13.51 11.69 -6.42
C ASN A 37 12.65 10.42 -6.65
N VAL A 38 11.39 10.42 -6.20
CA VAL A 38 10.48 9.28 -6.33
C VAL A 38 9.89 9.23 -7.73
N SER A 39 9.95 8.05 -8.38
CA SER A 39 9.38 7.82 -9.71
C SER A 39 8.64 6.50 -9.76
N PHE A 40 7.41 6.49 -10.27
CA PHE A 40 6.60 5.30 -10.53
C PHE A 40 5.39 5.66 -11.38
N ALA A 41 4.71 4.65 -11.91
CA ALA A 41 3.44 4.79 -12.61
C ALA A 41 2.41 3.80 -12.07
N VAL A 42 1.13 4.14 -12.21
CA VAL A 42 -0.02 3.26 -11.94
C VAL A 42 -0.76 3.05 -13.25
N HIS A 43 -1.07 1.79 -13.59
CA HIS A 43 -1.79 1.42 -14.80
C HIS A 43 -3.29 1.20 -14.51
N LEU A 44 -4.10 1.15 -15.56
CA LEU A 44 -5.51 0.78 -15.43
C LEU A 44 -5.66 -0.66 -14.96
N GLY A 45 -6.57 -0.90 -14.01
CA GLY A 45 -6.79 -2.21 -13.40
C GLY A 45 -5.71 -2.65 -12.43
N GLU A 46 -4.72 -1.80 -12.13
CA GLU A 46 -3.60 -2.10 -11.24
C GLU A 46 -3.79 -1.47 -9.86
N ILE A 47 -3.43 -2.22 -8.82
CA ILE A 47 -3.29 -1.73 -7.45
C ILE A 47 -1.81 -1.64 -7.10
N VAL A 48 -1.29 -0.41 -7.01
CA VAL A 48 0.07 -0.15 -6.49
C VAL A 48 -0.02 0.21 -5.01
N CYS A 49 0.58 -0.64 -4.16
CA CYS A 49 0.65 -0.38 -2.73
C CYS A 49 1.95 0.34 -2.36
N VAL A 50 1.83 1.48 -1.69
CA VAL A 50 2.97 2.20 -1.11
C VAL A 50 3.18 1.72 0.32
N LEU A 51 4.25 0.98 0.54
CA LEU A 51 4.63 0.40 1.81
C LEU A 51 5.81 1.18 2.42
N GLY A 52 5.78 1.42 3.70
CA GLY A 52 6.86 2.09 4.43
C GLY A 52 6.47 2.45 5.85
N PRO A 53 7.44 2.72 6.73
CA PRO A 53 7.17 3.09 8.11
C PRO A 53 6.46 4.46 8.21
N ASN A 54 6.01 4.80 9.42
CA ASN A 54 5.46 6.12 9.69
C ASN A 54 6.51 7.20 9.40
N GLY A 55 6.08 8.26 8.72
CA GLY A 55 7.00 9.34 8.31
C GLY A 55 7.85 9.05 7.06
N ALA A 56 7.69 7.90 6.39
CA ALA A 56 8.40 7.60 5.15
C ALA A 56 8.01 8.48 3.94
N GLY A 57 6.87 9.20 4.03
CA GLY A 57 6.39 10.08 2.96
C GLY A 57 5.11 9.61 2.26
N LYS A 58 4.50 8.50 2.67
CA LYS A 58 3.32 7.89 2.04
C LYS A 58 2.17 8.89 1.84
N THR A 59 1.67 9.49 2.91
CA THR A 59 0.59 10.50 2.85
C THR A 59 1.00 11.76 2.06
N THR A 60 2.29 12.15 2.10
CA THR A 60 2.80 13.26 1.29
C THR A 60 2.71 12.93 -0.20
N LEU A 61 3.06 11.72 -0.59
CA LEU A 61 2.95 11.24 -1.96
C LEU A 61 1.49 11.26 -2.45
N VAL A 62 0.56 10.73 -1.64
CA VAL A 62 -0.89 10.77 -1.94
C VAL A 62 -1.39 12.21 -2.07
N LYS A 63 -0.98 13.13 -1.18
CA LYS A 63 -1.36 14.55 -1.27
C LYS A 63 -0.84 15.21 -2.54
N ILE A 64 0.34 14.85 -3.00
CA ILE A 64 0.88 15.37 -4.27
C ILE A 64 0.11 14.78 -5.45
N ALA A 65 -0.10 13.47 -5.48
CA ALA A 65 -0.87 12.81 -6.54
C ALA A 65 -2.32 13.33 -6.61
N SER A 66 -2.91 13.72 -5.48
CA SER A 66 -4.28 14.28 -5.40
C SER A 66 -4.36 15.79 -5.63
N SER A 67 -3.27 16.46 -5.98
CA SER A 67 -3.24 17.91 -6.15
C SER A 67 -3.48 18.74 -4.87
N LEU A 68 -3.49 18.10 -3.68
CA LEU A 68 -3.60 18.81 -2.40
C LEU A 68 -2.27 19.43 -1.96
N LEU A 69 -1.17 19.02 -2.55
CA LEU A 69 0.16 19.53 -2.27
C LEU A 69 0.98 19.59 -3.57
N LEU A 70 1.75 20.65 -3.73
CA LEU A 70 2.67 20.75 -4.86
C LEU A 70 4.02 20.11 -4.50
N PRO A 71 4.69 19.41 -5.44
CA PRO A 71 6.06 18.96 -5.26
C PRO A 71 7.03 20.17 -5.28
N ASP A 72 8.23 20.01 -4.69
CA ASP A 72 9.30 21.02 -4.84
C ASP A 72 9.95 20.90 -6.22
N CYS A 73 10.07 19.69 -6.76
CA CYS A 73 10.52 19.40 -8.12
C CYS A 73 9.99 18.04 -8.59
N GLY A 74 10.16 17.77 -9.88
CA GLY A 74 9.63 16.60 -10.55
C GLY A 74 8.28 16.84 -11.23
N GLU A 75 7.74 15.82 -11.86
CA GLU A 75 6.51 15.87 -12.64
C GLU A 75 5.49 14.89 -12.09
N VAL A 76 4.23 15.30 -12.07
CA VAL A 76 3.09 14.45 -11.70
C VAL A 76 1.98 14.65 -12.72
N GLU A 77 1.58 13.58 -13.37
CA GLU A 77 0.52 13.57 -14.35
C GLU A 77 -0.58 12.60 -13.94
N VAL A 78 -1.83 13.02 -14.09
CA VAL A 78 -3.02 12.18 -13.91
C VAL A 78 -3.78 12.15 -15.21
N CYS A 79 -3.91 10.98 -15.83
CA CYS A 79 -4.52 10.82 -17.14
C CYS A 79 -3.94 11.82 -18.19
N GLY A 80 -2.61 11.98 -18.22
CA GLY A 80 -1.92 12.91 -19.11
C GLY A 80 -2.08 14.39 -18.75
N VAL A 81 -2.75 14.71 -17.63
CA VAL A 81 -2.89 16.09 -17.14
C VAL A 81 -1.82 16.38 -16.10
N ASP A 82 -0.96 17.35 -16.39
CA ASP A 82 0.06 17.86 -15.46
C ASP A 82 -0.63 18.45 -14.21
N VAL A 83 -0.45 17.80 -13.05
CA VAL A 83 -1.11 18.13 -11.79
C VAL A 83 -0.72 19.54 -11.29
N PRO A 84 0.57 19.90 -11.19
CA PRO A 84 0.99 21.25 -10.82
C PRO A 84 0.43 22.36 -11.71
N LYS A 85 0.39 22.18 -13.03
CA LYS A 85 -0.05 23.21 -13.96
C LYS A 85 -1.57 23.30 -14.10
N SER A 86 -2.27 22.19 -13.95
CA SER A 86 -3.72 22.12 -14.19
C SER A 86 -4.46 21.34 -13.10
N PRO A 87 -4.35 21.73 -11.81
CA PRO A 87 -4.85 20.96 -10.67
C PRO A 87 -6.36 20.66 -10.76
N ARG A 88 -7.16 21.65 -11.18
CA ARG A 88 -8.61 21.48 -11.33
C ARG A 88 -9.00 20.47 -12.41
N LYS A 89 -8.20 20.37 -13.49
CA LYS A 89 -8.44 19.36 -14.55
C LYS A 89 -8.03 17.97 -14.07
N ALA A 90 -6.89 17.87 -13.37
CA ALA A 90 -6.43 16.61 -12.80
C ALA A 90 -7.43 16.04 -11.78
N CYS A 91 -7.95 16.89 -10.87
CA CYS A 91 -8.92 16.47 -9.85
C CYS A 91 -10.21 15.86 -10.43
N LYS A 92 -10.58 16.15 -11.67
CA LYS A 92 -11.73 15.52 -12.34
C LYS A 92 -11.55 14.03 -12.64
N ASN A 93 -10.33 13.53 -12.55
CA ASN A 93 -9.99 12.13 -12.79
C ASN A 93 -9.57 11.40 -11.50
N ILE A 94 -9.70 12.05 -10.33
CA ILE A 94 -9.19 11.53 -9.06
C ILE A 94 -10.33 11.33 -8.06
N SER A 95 -10.46 10.10 -7.56
CA SER A 95 -11.19 9.80 -6.34
C SER A 95 -10.21 9.67 -5.18
N LEU A 96 -10.41 10.44 -4.11
CA LEU A 96 -9.54 10.44 -2.94
C LEU A 96 -10.31 9.97 -1.70
N VAL A 97 -9.77 8.94 -1.05
CA VAL A 97 -10.19 8.44 0.25
C VAL A 97 -9.01 8.60 1.21
N LEU A 98 -9.12 9.56 2.10
CA LEU A 98 -8.15 9.74 3.19
C LEU A 98 -8.57 8.90 4.39
N GLY A 99 -7.61 8.37 5.12
CA GLY A 99 -7.86 7.74 6.41
C GLY A 99 -8.46 8.75 7.40
N GLY A 100 -9.41 8.29 8.20
CA GLY A 100 -10.05 9.12 9.23
C GLY A 100 -11.57 9.19 9.09
N GLU A 101 -12.21 9.86 10.07
CA GLU A 101 -13.68 9.90 10.20
C GLU A 101 -14.33 11.09 9.51
N ASN A 102 -13.52 12.03 8.99
CA ASN A 102 -13.98 13.30 8.45
C ASN A 102 -14.32 13.20 6.95
N GLY A 103 -15.20 14.10 6.49
CA GLY A 103 -15.50 14.25 5.07
C GLY A 103 -16.96 14.03 4.69
N PHE A 104 -17.84 13.80 5.67
CA PHE A 104 -19.29 13.72 5.48
C PHE A 104 -20.03 14.74 6.35
N TYR A 105 -21.20 15.13 5.91
CA TYR A 105 -22.18 15.90 6.71
C TYR A 105 -22.87 14.93 7.68
N LEU A 106 -22.43 14.91 8.93
CA LEU A 106 -22.84 13.90 9.93
C LEU A 106 -24.35 13.89 10.20
N HIS A 107 -25.01 15.04 10.11
CA HIS A 107 -26.46 15.16 10.34
C HIS A 107 -27.31 14.83 9.12
N ALA A 108 -26.72 14.68 7.95
CA ALA A 108 -27.39 14.24 6.75
C ALA A 108 -27.34 12.68 6.63
N SER A 109 -28.29 12.12 5.89
CA SER A 109 -28.29 10.68 5.59
C SER A 109 -27.14 10.29 4.65
N ALA A 110 -26.80 9.01 4.61
CA ALA A 110 -25.78 8.50 3.70
C ALA A 110 -26.11 8.83 2.24
N ILE A 111 -27.34 8.58 1.81
CA ILE A 111 -27.79 8.86 0.43
C ILE A 111 -27.70 10.38 0.10
N ASN A 112 -28.05 11.25 1.03
CA ASN A 112 -27.95 12.70 0.79
C ASN A 112 -26.49 13.19 0.72
N ASN A 113 -25.60 12.60 1.51
CA ASN A 113 -24.17 12.82 1.35
C ASN A 113 -23.70 12.40 -0.04
N LEU A 114 -24.07 11.20 -0.48
CA LEU A 114 -23.67 10.70 -1.79
C LEU A 114 -24.22 11.54 -2.95
N ARG A 115 -25.48 12.02 -2.85
CA ARG A 115 -26.06 12.98 -3.82
C ARG A 115 -25.24 14.27 -3.90
N TYR A 116 -24.89 14.83 -2.75
CA TYR A 116 -24.04 16.00 -2.71
C TYR A 116 -22.70 15.77 -3.42
N PHE A 117 -22.02 14.66 -3.10
CA PHE A 117 -20.73 14.35 -3.73
C PHE A 117 -20.85 14.03 -5.21
N ALA A 118 -21.93 13.38 -5.65
CA ALA A 118 -22.20 13.14 -7.07
C ALA A 118 -22.29 14.46 -7.85
N GLN A 119 -22.99 15.45 -7.29
CA GLN A 119 -23.11 16.79 -7.90
C GLN A 119 -21.75 17.50 -7.95
N VAL A 120 -21.02 17.51 -6.84
CA VAL A 120 -19.68 18.15 -6.76
C VAL A 120 -18.69 17.51 -7.74
N SER A 121 -18.77 16.20 -7.93
CA SER A 121 -17.92 15.45 -8.87
C SER A 121 -18.37 15.58 -10.33
N GLY A 122 -19.47 16.30 -10.60
CA GLY A 122 -19.95 16.52 -11.97
C GLY A 122 -20.63 15.31 -12.60
N VAL A 123 -21.14 14.37 -11.81
CA VAL A 123 -21.89 13.22 -12.31
C VAL A 123 -23.20 13.73 -12.96
N PRO A 124 -23.53 13.32 -14.21
CA PRO A 124 -24.75 13.75 -14.88
C PRO A 124 -26.00 13.47 -14.04
N PHE A 125 -26.91 14.42 -13.96
CA PHE A 125 -28.07 14.35 -13.07
C PHE A 125 -28.92 13.09 -13.30
N ASN A 126 -29.10 12.69 -14.56
CA ASN A 126 -29.82 11.48 -14.95
C ASN A 126 -29.14 10.17 -14.53
N GLU A 127 -27.86 10.19 -14.18
CA GLU A 127 -27.09 9.01 -13.77
C GLU A 127 -26.88 8.94 -12.24
N GLN A 128 -27.09 10.03 -11.52
CA GLN A 128 -26.75 10.11 -10.09
C GLN A 128 -27.43 9.05 -9.25
N GLU A 129 -28.75 8.89 -9.36
CA GLU A 129 -29.49 7.93 -8.53
C GLU A 129 -29.09 6.47 -8.82
N SER A 130 -28.86 6.12 -10.09
CA SER A 130 -28.42 4.77 -10.46
C SER A 130 -27.02 4.47 -9.96
N ARG A 131 -26.08 5.41 -10.11
CA ARG A 131 -24.70 5.27 -9.60
C ARG A 131 -24.66 5.20 -8.08
N ILE A 132 -25.43 6.02 -7.38
CA ILE A 132 -25.54 6.00 -5.92
C ILE A 132 -26.09 4.66 -5.42
N LYS A 133 -27.17 4.17 -6.04
CA LYS A 133 -27.75 2.88 -5.69
C LYS A 133 -26.74 1.74 -5.87
N ASN A 134 -26.05 1.70 -7.01
CA ASN A 134 -25.03 0.69 -7.30
C ASN A 134 -23.87 0.78 -6.30
N ALA A 135 -23.37 1.99 -6.00
CA ALA A 135 -22.30 2.17 -5.03
C ALA A 135 -22.70 1.72 -3.62
N LEU A 136 -23.91 2.04 -3.17
CA LEU A 136 -24.44 1.57 -1.87
C LEU A 136 -24.60 0.03 -1.83
N GLN A 137 -24.97 -0.60 -2.94
CA GLN A 137 -25.05 -2.05 -3.04
C GLN A 137 -23.67 -2.69 -2.91
N GLN A 138 -22.68 -2.19 -3.66
CA GLN A 138 -21.30 -2.69 -3.63
C GLN A 138 -20.68 -2.61 -2.25
N VAL A 139 -20.95 -1.54 -1.49
CA VAL A 139 -20.39 -1.37 -0.13
C VAL A 139 -21.30 -1.92 0.98
N HIS A 140 -22.39 -2.63 0.65
CA HIS A 140 -23.34 -3.22 1.60
C HIS A 140 -23.96 -2.20 2.59
N LEU A 141 -24.38 -1.02 2.09
CA LEU A 141 -24.97 0.04 2.89
C LEU A 141 -26.40 0.43 2.44
N VAL A 142 -27.06 -0.37 1.62
CA VAL A 142 -28.41 -0.06 1.10
C VAL A 142 -29.43 0.14 2.22
N GLU A 143 -29.47 -0.77 3.21
CA GLU A 143 -30.39 -0.71 4.34
C GLU A 143 -30.16 0.51 5.26
N PHE A 144 -28.94 1.03 5.26
CA PHE A 144 -28.53 2.19 6.06
C PHE A 144 -28.57 3.51 5.27
N SER A 145 -29.00 3.49 4.00
CA SER A 145 -28.92 4.65 3.09
C SER A 145 -29.62 5.89 3.62
N ASN A 146 -30.75 5.73 4.30
CA ASN A 146 -31.54 6.83 4.87
C ASN A 146 -31.13 7.23 6.31
N GLN A 147 -30.21 6.51 6.94
CA GLN A 147 -29.72 6.82 8.27
C GLN A 147 -28.69 7.94 8.25
N LYS A 148 -28.67 8.74 9.32
CA LYS A 148 -27.68 9.82 9.50
C LYS A 148 -26.28 9.22 9.64
N VAL A 149 -25.30 9.82 8.99
CA VAL A 149 -23.91 9.37 9.06
C VAL A 149 -23.33 9.45 10.48
N SER A 150 -23.88 10.31 11.34
CA SER A 150 -23.51 10.38 12.77
C SER A 150 -23.72 9.05 13.52
N THR A 151 -24.65 8.21 13.07
CA THR A 151 -24.93 6.89 13.70
C THR A 151 -24.08 5.76 13.16
N PHE A 152 -23.28 6.03 12.11
CA PHE A 152 -22.45 5.00 11.46
C PHE A 152 -21.25 4.64 12.35
N SER A 153 -20.93 3.34 12.40
CA SER A 153 -19.65 2.87 12.91
C SER A 153 -18.50 3.37 12.05
N ARG A 154 -17.26 3.27 12.53
CA ARG A 154 -16.06 3.62 11.76
C ARG A 154 -15.97 2.81 10.46
N GLY A 155 -16.23 1.51 10.50
CA GLY A 155 -16.27 0.64 9.32
C GLY A 155 -17.35 1.04 8.32
N MET A 156 -18.56 1.40 8.78
CA MET A 156 -19.62 1.90 7.90
C MET A 156 -19.24 3.23 7.23
N ARG A 157 -18.59 4.15 7.97
CA ARG A 157 -18.08 5.40 7.39
C ARG A 157 -17.01 5.14 6.35
N GLN A 158 -16.11 4.21 6.60
CA GLN A 158 -15.06 3.85 5.63
C GLN A 158 -15.66 3.23 4.37
N ARG A 159 -16.65 2.33 4.49
CA ARG A 159 -17.39 1.80 3.35
C ARG A 159 -18.14 2.91 2.57
N LEU A 160 -18.69 3.90 3.27
CA LEU A 160 -19.32 5.07 2.63
C LEU A 160 -18.30 5.93 1.86
N HIS A 161 -17.06 6.05 2.35
CA HIS A 161 -15.97 6.70 1.61
C HIS A 161 -15.64 5.97 0.30
N LEU A 162 -15.63 4.62 0.31
CA LEU A 162 -15.47 3.83 -0.91
C LEU A 162 -16.67 4.03 -1.86
N ALA A 163 -17.91 4.05 -1.35
CA ALA A 163 -19.10 4.36 -2.15
C ALA A 163 -18.97 5.73 -2.85
N ARG A 164 -18.49 6.74 -2.13
CA ARG A 164 -18.23 8.07 -2.71
C ARG A 164 -17.21 8.01 -3.85
N ALA A 165 -16.15 7.23 -3.70
CA ALA A 165 -15.14 7.05 -4.77
C ALA A 165 -15.75 6.36 -6.01
N LEU A 166 -16.60 5.37 -5.81
CA LEU A 166 -17.25 4.60 -6.87
C LEU A 166 -18.24 5.44 -7.71
N ILE A 167 -18.97 6.37 -7.09
CA ILE A 167 -19.96 7.22 -7.79
C ILE A 167 -19.32 8.03 -8.91
N SER A 168 -18.12 8.52 -8.69
CA SER A 168 -17.44 9.43 -9.62
C SER A 168 -16.85 8.70 -10.83
N ALA A 169 -16.62 7.39 -10.74
CA ALA A 169 -16.03 6.54 -11.77
C ALA A 169 -14.73 7.15 -12.37
N HIS A 170 -13.88 7.69 -11.51
CA HIS A 170 -12.63 8.32 -11.92
C HIS A 170 -11.57 7.28 -12.30
N SER A 171 -10.67 7.66 -13.20
CA SER A 171 -9.60 6.77 -13.68
C SER A 171 -8.52 6.51 -12.65
N LEU A 172 -8.39 7.35 -11.61
CA LEU A 172 -7.45 7.18 -10.51
C LEU A 172 -8.16 7.20 -9.16
N ILE A 173 -7.93 6.17 -8.36
CA ILE A 173 -8.41 6.07 -6.98
C ILE A 173 -7.20 6.11 -6.05
N LEU A 174 -7.18 7.05 -5.12
CA LEU A 174 -6.15 7.22 -4.10
C LEU A 174 -6.73 6.84 -2.74
N LEU A 175 -6.13 5.85 -2.08
CA LEU A 175 -6.55 5.33 -0.78
C LEU A 175 -5.39 5.51 0.22
N ASP A 176 -5.56 6.40 1.20
CA ASP A 176 -4.54 6.63 2.23
C ASP A 176 -4.93 5.91 3.52
N GLU A 177 -4.26 4.78 3.80
CA GLU A 177 -4.47 3.92 4.97
C GLU A 177 -5.96 3.55 5.21
N PRO A 178 -6.66 2.94 4.24
CA PRO A 178 -8.12 2.78 4.26
C PRO A 178 -8.64 1.86 5.36
N THR A 179 -7.81 0.99 5.93
CA THR A 179 -8.20 0.07 7.01
C THR A 179 -7.68 0.48 8.37
N SER A 180 -6.96 1.61 8.46
CA SER A 180 -6.34 2.07 9.70
C SER A 180 -7.36 2.32 10.81
N GLY A 181 -7.12 1.70 11.99
CA GLY A 181 -7.97 1.81 13.17
C GLY A 181 -9.35 1.16 13.04
N LEU A 182 -9.56 0.29 12.06
CA LEU A 182 -10.70 -0.62 12.02
C LEU A 182 -10.40 -1.89 12.82
N ASP A 183 -11.43 -2.48 13.40
CA ASP A 183 -11.31 -3.84 13.95
C ASP A 183 -11.08 -4.86 12.83
N PRO A 184 -10.58 -6.07 13.15
CA PRO A 184 -10.17 -7.06 12.15
C PRO A 184 -11.27 -7.45 11.14
N ASN A 185 -12.53 -7.52 11.57
CA ASN A 185 -13.64 -7.90 10.70
C ASN A 185 -13.98 -6.79 9.72
N ASN A 186 -14.17 -5.56 10.22
CA ASN A 186 -14.41 -4.41 9.33
C ASN A 186 -13.23 -4.15 8.39
N ALA A 187 -11.99 -4.36 8.84
CA ALA A 187 -10.82 -4.25 7.97
C ALA A 187 -10.81 -5.33 6.87
N ALA A 188 -11.27 -6.55 7.15
CA ALA A 188 -11.42 -7.61 6.15
C ALA A 188 -12.47 -7.24 5.09
N ASP A 189 -13.64 -6.75 5.52
CA ASP A 189 -14.70 -6.29 4.61
C ASP A 189 -14.20 -5.17 3.69
N VAL A 190 -13.51 -4.17 4.25
CA VAL A 190 -12.96 -3.04 3.46
C VAL A 190 -11.90 -3.53 2.46
N ARG A 191 -11.01 -4.47 2.86
CA ARG A 191 -10.04 -5.07 1.92
C ARG A 191 -10.72 -5.80 0.78
N GLN A 192 -11.77 -6.59 1.06
CA GLN A 192 -12.53 -7.27 0.03
C GLN A 192 -13.14 -6.27 -0.97
N LEU A 193 -13.76 -5.20 -0.47
CA LEU A 193 -14.31 -4.14 -1.32
C LEU A 193 -13.22 -3.48 -2.18
N ILE A 194 -12.02 -3.22 -1.63
CA ILE A 194 -10.89 -2.67 -2.40
C ILE A 194 -10.44 -3.67 -3.48
N ALA A 195 -10.39 -4.97 -3.18
CA ALA A 195 -10.05 -6.00 -4.17
C ALA A 195 -11.04 -6.02 -5.34
N GLU A 196 -12.33 -5.80 -5.08
CA GLU A 196 -13.37 -5.73 -6.11
C GLU A 196 -13.22 -4.49 -7.03
N LEU A 197 -12.57 -3.41 -6.55
CA LEU A 197 -12.29 -2.24 -7.38
C LEU A 197 -11.36 -2.53 -8.58
N ARG A 198 -10.63 -3.66 -8.60
CA ARG A 198 -9.85 -4.09 -9.77
C ARG A 198 -10.67 -4.27 -11.03
N HIS A 199 -11.97 -4.57 -10.88
CA HIS A 199 -12.86 -4.82 -12.00
C HIS A 199 -13.40 -3.55 -12.66
N ILE A 200 -13.11 -2.37 -12.09
CA ILE A 200 -13.43 -1.08 -12.71
C ILE A 200 -12.20 -0.55 -13.48
N PRO A 201 -12.42 0.23 -14.55
CA PRO A 201 -11.35 0.77 -15.38
C PRO A 201 -10.64 1.94 -14.69
N SER A 202 -10.01 1.69 -13.54
CA SER A 202 -9.29 2.66 -12.72
C SER A 202 -7.96 2.09 -12.28
N GLY A 203 -6.94 2.94 -12.14
CA GLY A 203 -5.73 2.61 -11.40
C GLY A 203 -5.88 2.99 -9.94
N ILE A 204 -5.30 2.21 -9.03
CA ILE A 204 -5.42 2.41 -7.59
C ILE A 204 -4.03 2.60 -6.98
N LEU A 205 -3.86 3.72 -6.26
CA LEU A 205 -2.71 3.91 -5.39
C LEU A 205 -3.18 3.78 -3.94
N LEU A 206 -2.69 2.77 -3.24
CA LEU A 206 -3.02 2.46 -1.86
C LEU A 206 -1.81 2.67 -0.97
N THR A 207 -1.93 3.41 0.13
CA THR A 207 -0.90 3.42 1.17
C THR A 207 -1.31 2.51 2.32
N SER A 208 -0.37 1.72 2.81
CA SER A 208 -0.58 0.86 3.97
C SER A 208 0.71 0.68 4.78
N HIS A 209 0.55 0.41 6.06
CA HIS A 209 1.60 -0.12 6.93
C HIS A 209 1.33 -1.60 7.29
N SER A 210 0.21 -2.18 6.85
CA SER A 210 -0.16 -3.57 7.09
C SER A 210 0.36 -4.47 5.96
N MET A 211 1.29 -5.36 6.29
CA MET A 211 1.85 -6.34 5.34
C MET A 211 0.76 -7.24 4.77
N ARG A 212 -0.18 -7.68 5.61
CA ARG A 212 -1.32 -8.51 5.19
C ARG A 212 -2.19 -7.81 4.15
N GLU A 213 -2.40 -6.50 4.28
CA GLU A 213 -3.16 -5.72 3.29
C GLU A 213 -2.43 -5.67 1.95
N VAL A 214 -1.12 -5.46 1.99
CA VAL A 214 -0.27 -5.44 0.79
C VAL A 214 -0.27 -6.80 0.10
N GLU A 215 -0.10 -7.91 0.85
CA GLU A 215 -0.13 -9.27 0.29
C GLU A 215 -1.46 -9.61 -0.41
N LEU A 216 -2.58 -9.13 0.13
CA LEU A 216 -3.91 -9.43 -0.41
C LEU A 216 -4.30 -8.54 -1.60
N LEU A 217 -3.79 -7.32 -1.64
CA LEU A 217 -4.29 -6.30 -2.57
C LEU A 217 -3.29 -5.88 -3.64
N ALA A 218 -1.98 -5.92 -3.38
CA ALA A 218 -1.02 -5.32 -4.28
C ALA A 218 -0.75 -6.17 -5.53
N ASP A 219 -0.81 -5.55 -6.70
CA ASP A 219 -0.20 -6.08 -7.91
C ASP A 219 1.28 -5.71 -7.96
N ARG A 220 1.60 -4.47 -7.55
CA ARG A 220 2.97 -4.00 -7.35
C ARG A 220 3.10 -3.25 -6.05
N VAL A 221 4.30 -3.33 -5.47
CA VAL A 221 4.65 -2.65 -4.22
C VAL A 221 5.75 -1.63 -4.46
N LEU A 222 5.50 -0.40 -4.00
CA LEU A 222 6.49 0.66 -3.89
C LEU A 222 6.93 0.75 -2.44
N VAL A 223 8.18 0.36 -2.13
CA VAL A 223 8.73 0.45 -0.78
C VAL A 223 9.42 1.80 -0.60
N LEU A 224 8.89 2.61 0.31
CA LEU A 224 9.46 3.91 0.68
C LEU A 224 10.27 3.81 1.97
N LYS A 225 11.54 4.26 1.93
CA LYS A 225 12.41 4.41 3.11
C LYS A 225 13.01 5.81 3.12
N LYS A 226 12.78 6.57 4.19
CA LYS A 226 13.34 7.94 4.35
C LYS A 226 13.11 8.83 3.10
N GLY A 227 11.90 8.73 2.50
CA GLY A 227 11.51 9.51 1.33
C GLY A 227 11.99 8.96 -0.02
N LYS A 228 12.75 7.89 -0.07
CA LYS A 228 13.27 7.29 -1.30
C LYS A 228 12.51 6.00 -1.64
N CYS A 229 12.30 5.78 -2.94
CA CYS A 229 11.85 4.50 -3.44
C CYS A 229 13.04 3.53 -3.46
N ILE A 230 13.03 2.52 -2.59
CA ILE A 230 14.08 1.50 -2.52
C ILE A 230 13.72 0.23 -3.29
N PHE A 231 12.43 0.06 -3.59
CA PHE A 231 11.93 -1.02 -4.44
C PHE A 231 10.62 -0.62 -5.11
N LEU A 232 10.43 -1.07 -6.34
CA LEU A 232 9.17 -1.01 -7.08
C LEU A 232 9.07 -2.26 -7.96
N GLY A 233 8.05 -3.08 -7.74
CA GLY A 233 7.85 -4.33 -8.47
C GLY A 233 6.77 -5.19 -7.84
N SER A 234 6.58 -6.41 -8.35
CA SER A 234 5.68 -7.40 -7.78
C SER A 234 6.19 -7.93 -6.43
N LEU A 235 5.31 -8.57 -5.65
CA LEU A 235 5.71 -9.23 -4.41
C LEU A 235 6.72 -10.36 -4.66
N GLU A 236 6.59 -11.05 -5.79
CA GLU A 236 7.52 -12.10 -6.18
C GLU A 236 8.92 -11.54 -6.47
N GLU A 237 9.02 -10.45 -7.23
CA GLU A 237 10.28 -9.76 -7.48
C GLU A 237 10.90 -9.21 -6.18
N LEU A 238 10.06 -8.78 -5.21
CA LEU A 238 10.53 -8.33 -3.90
C LEU A 238 11.16 -9.50 -3.12
N ARG A 239 10.52 -10.68 -3.11
CA ARG A 239 11.06 -11.89 -2.48
C ARG A 239 12.38 -12.32 -3.12
N GLN A 240 12.45 -12.33 -4.44
CA GLN A 240 13.68 -12.69 -5.18
C GLN A 240 14.84 -11.72 -4.89
N LYS A 241 14.56 -10.42 -4.78
CA LYS A 241 15.58 -9.40 -4.47
C LYS A 241 16.27 -9.63 -3.13
N VAL A 242 15.56 -10.17 -2.15
CA VAL A 242 16.09 -10.36 -0.79
C VAL A 242 16.88 -11.67 -0.64
N LYS A 243 16.78 -12.57 -1.63
CA LYS A 243 17.42 -13.91 -1.61
C LYS A 243 17.05 -14.76 -0.40
N ILE A 244 15.86 -14.56 0.16
CA ILE A 244 15.31 -15.45 1.18
C ILE A 244 14.62 -16.60 0.46
N GLU A 245 15.21 -17.78 0.49
CA GLU A 245 14.62 -18.99 -0.10
C GLU A 245 13.51 -19.55 0.79
N GLY A 246 13.64 -19.40 2.11
CA GLY A 246 12.66 -19.87 3.09
C GLY A 246 12.98 -19.43 4.51
N VAL A 247 12.08 -19.79 5.40
CA VAL A 247 12.23 -19.72 6.85
C VAL A 247 12.18 -21.13 7.38
N TYR A 248 13.20 -21.50 8.15
CA TYR A 248 13.42 -22.83 8.66
C TYR A 248 13.39 -22.78 10.18
N THR A 249 12.46 -23.49 10.78
CA THR A 249 12.32 -23.59 12.22
C THR A 249 13.08 -24.80 12.74
N PHE A 250 13.99 -24.60 13.66
CA PHE A 250 14.76 -25.65 14.32
C PHE A 250 14.41 -25.75 15.80
N ILE A 251 14.55 -26.93 16.38
CA ILE A 251 14.57 -27.13 17.84
C ILE A 251 16.04 -27.18 18.27
N ALA A 252 16.38 -26.31 19.23
CA ALA A 252 17.67 -26.30 19.92
C ALA A 252 17.52 -26.90 21.30
N ASP A 253 18.44 -27.76 21.70
CA ASP A 253 18.45 -28.41 23.02
C ASP A 253 18.72 -27.40 24.15
N CYS A 254 19.46 -26.34 23.86
CA CYS A 254 19.73 -25.21 24.77
C CYS A 254 19.95 -23.91 23.98
N LEU A 255 19.68 -22.78 24.62
CA LEU A 255 20.01 -21.48 24.06
C LEU A 255 21.52 -21.24 24.17
N ASP A 256 22.21 -21.29 23.04
CA ASP A 256 23.62 -21.00 22.91
C ASP A 256 23.83 -19.68 22.16
N GLU A 257 24.11 -18.62 22.92
CA GLU A 257 24.31 -17.28 22.37
C GLU A 257 25.44 -17.21 21.34
N SER A 258 26.45 -18.09 21.46
CA SER A 258 27.56 -18.14 20.50
C SER A 258 27.10 -18.65 19.14
N LYS A 259 26.23 -19.68 19.10
CA LYS A 259 25.62 -20.21 17.87
C LYS A 259 24.69 -19.19 17.22
N ILE A 260 23.87 -18.50 18.03
CA ILE A 260 22.99 -17.44 17.52
C ILE A 260 23.81 -16.28 16.93
N LYS A 261 24.93 -15.93 17.53
CA LYS A 261 25.84 -14.91 17.00
C LYS A 261 26.45 -15.32 15.68
N ILE A 262 26.91 -16.57 15.54
CA ILE A 262 27.46 -17.12 14.29
C ILE A 262 26.40 -17.03 13.17
N LEU A 263 25.14 -17.43 13.45
CA LEU A 263 24.06 -17.33 12.48
C LEU A 263 23.81 -15.86 12.06
N LYS A 264 23.79 -14.93 12.99
CA LYS A 264 23.54 -13.49 12.70
C LYS A 264 24.67 -12.85 11.87
N GLU A 265 25.91 -13.35 12.01
CA GLU A 265 27.07 -12.83 11.27
C GLU A 265 27.27 -13.52 9.90
N CYS A 266 26.54 -14.60 9.62
CA CYS A 266 26.68 -15.36 8.39
C CYS A 266 26.04 -14.63 7.18
N SER A 267 26.80 -14.43 6.11
CA SER A 267 26.38 -13.65 4.92
C SER A 267 25.20 -14.22 4.13
N GLY A 268 24.83 -15.49 4.34
CA GLY A 268 23.70 -16.14 3.69
C GLY A 268 22.44 -16.22 4.55
N ILE A 269 22.48 -15.71 5.77
CA ILE A 269 21.36 -15.69 6.72
C ILE A 269 20.87 -14.26 6.85
N THR A 270 19.55 -14.09 6.72
CA THR A 270 18.89 -12.78 6.68
C THR A 270 18.35 -12.38 8.04
N SER A 271 17.73 -13.31 8.77
CA SER A 271 17.23 -13.07 10.12
C SER A 271 17.28 -14.32 10.97
N VAL A 272 17.37 -14.15 12.27
CA VAL A 272 17.36 -15.21 13.29
C VAL A 272 16.48 -14.76 14.44
N GLU A 273 15.40 -15.50 14.69
CA GLU A 273 14.47 -15.27 15.79
C GLU A 273 14.47 -16.47 16.74
N VAL A 274 14.49 -16.20 18.05
CA VAL A 274 14.44 -17.23 19.07
C VAL A 274 13.08 -17.18 19.76
N LEU A 275 12.38 -18.32 19.78
CA LEU A 275 11.06 -18.45 20.36
C LEU A 275 11.08 -19.54 21.43
N GLU A 276 10.80 -19.20 22.67
CA GLU A 276 10.64 -20.16 23.76
C GLU A 276 9.17 -20.56 23.90
N LYS A 277 8.85 -21.84 23.69
CA LYS A 277 7.51 -22.40 23.80
C LYS A 277 7.54 -23.78 24.42
N PHE A 278 6.68 -24.03 25.43
CA PHE A 278 6.46 -25.36 26.01
C PHE A 278 7.75 -26.13 26.35
N ASP A 279 8.66 -25.51 27.10
CA ASP A 279 9.95 -26.07 27.51
C ASP A 279 10.90 -26.43 26.34
N SER A 280 10.64 -25.91 25.16
CA SER A 280 11.50 -26.09 23.97
C SER A 280 11.92 -24.73 23.39
N ILE A 281 13.14 -24.69 22.89
CA ILE A 281 13.69 -23.51 22.22
C ILE A 281 13.56 -23.73 20.71
N TYR A 282 12.77 -22.88 20.08
CA TYR A 282 12.63 -22.85 18.62
C TYR A 282 13.47 -21.69 18.06
N VAL A 283 14.19 -21.95 17.00
CA VAL A 283 14.98 -20.94 16.30
C VAL A 283 14.52 -20.88 14.87
N ASP A 284 13.89 -19.74 14.50
CA ASP A 284 13.51 -19.45 13.12
C ASP A 284 14.69 -18.77 12.42
N VAL A 285 15.17 -19.39 11.34
CA VAL A 285 16.29 -18.90 10.54
C VAL A 285 15.82 -18.65 9.12
N SER A 286 15.96 -17.42 8.66
CA SER A 286 15.63 -17.02 7.28
C SER A 286 16.91 -16.85 6.46
N GLY A 287 16.93 -17.42 5.25
CA GLY A 287 18.10 -17.26 4.39
C GLY A 287 18.20 -18.28 3.25
N ASN A 288 19.42 -18.50 2.79
CA ASN A 288 19.72 -19.51 1.78
C ASN A 288 19.63 -20.92 2.39
N LYS A 289 18.78 -21.78 1.80
CA LYS A 289 18.47 -23.12 2.33
C LYS A 289 19.70 -23.94 2.65
N LYS A 290 20.62 -24.08 1.70
CA LYS A 290 21.83 -24.92 1.86
C LYS A 290 22.64 -24.45 3.06
N MET A 291 22.93 -23.16 3.15
CA MET A 291 23.75 -22.60 4.20
C MET A 291 23.09 -22.70 5.58
N VAL A 292 21.79 -22.50 5.66
CA VAL A 292 21.03 -22.66 6.91
C VAL A 292 21.08 -24.12 7.37
N PHE A 293 20.96 -25.10 6.47
CA PHE A 293 20.98 -26.52 6.80
C PHE A 293 22.38 -26.98 7.20
N ASP A 294 23.42 -26.59 6.44
CA ASP A 294 24.82 -26.90 6.77
C ASP A 294 25.16 -26.43 8.21
N LEU A 295 24.79 -25.19 8.57
CA LEU A 295 25.07 -24.67 9.92
C LEU A 295 24.16 -25.27 11.00
N CYS A 296 22.83 -25.26 10.80
CA CYS A 296 21.91 -25.63 11.86
C CYS A 296 21.83 -27.12 12.10
N ILE A 297 21.91 -27.96 11.06
CA ILE A 297 21.81 -29.40 11.16
C ILE A 297 23.18 -30.01 11.32
N ASP A 298 24.11 -29.72 10.38
CA ASP A 298 25.39 -30.44 10.30
C ASP A 298 26.36 -29.96 11.39
N ASP A 299 26.48 -28.62 11.60
CA ASP A 299 27.42 -28.06 12.58
C ASP A 299 26.82 -27.98 14.00
N PHE A 300 25.55 -27.58 14.15
CA PHE A 300 24.92 -27.37 15.45
C PHE A 300 24.14 -28.55 15.97
N GLY A 301 23.78 -29.52 15.11
CA GLY A 301 23.02 -30.69 15.45
C GLY A 301 21.55 -30.44 15.78
N TRP A 302 21.00 -29.30 15.36
CA TRP A 302 19.60 -28.95 15.61
C TRP A 302 18.67 -29.76 14.70
N LYS A 303 17.43 -29.98 15.18
CA LYS A 303 16.40 -30.70 14.42
C LYS A 303 15.52 -29.71 13.66
N ASN A 304 15.42 -29.86 12.33
CA ASN A 304 14.45 -29.10 11.53
C ASN A 304 13.03 -29.64 11.79
N VAL A 305 12.11 -28.76 12.18
CA VAL A 305 10.71 -29.10 12.45
C VAL A 305 9.73 -28.49 11.47
N ASN A 306 10.12 -27.42 10.78
CA ASN A 306 9.24 -26.76 9.83
C ASN A 306 10.04 -26.00 8.77
N GLU A 307 9.47 -25.96 7.57
CA GLU A 307 9.97 -25.15 6.45
C GLU A 307 8.77 -24.38 5.86
N ARG A 308 8.88 -23.08 5.72
CA ARG A 308 7.83 -22.23 5.14
C ARG A 308 8.43 -21.15 4.25
N SER A 309 7.62 -20.62 3.35
CA SER A 309 8.00 -19.42 2.61
C SER A 309 8.12 -18.21 3.57
N ALA A 310 9.03 -17.30 3.27
CA ALA A 310 9.15 -16.06 4.01
C ALA A 310 7.87 -15.23 3.88
N SER A 311 7.40 -14.71 5.00
CA SER A 311 6.30 -13.73 5.03
C SER A 311 6.75 -12.42 4.38
N LEU A 312 5.79 -11.60 3.95
CA LEU A 312 6.14 -10.26 3.44
C LEU A 312 6.83 -9.40 4.51
N GLU A 313 6.49 -9.60 5.78
CA GLU A 313 7.11 -8.88 6.89
C GLU A 313 8.61 -9.18 6.99
N GLU A 314 9.00 -10.45 6.94
CA GLU A 314 10.41 -10.88 6.94
C GLU A 314 11.15 -10.33 5.71
N VAL A 315 10.54 -10.41 4.53
CA VAL A 315 11.08 -9.85 3.30
C VAL A 315 11.25 -8.33 3.39
N TYR A 316 10.24 -7.64 3.92
CA TYR A 316 10.29 -6.20 4.10
C TYR A 316 11.38 -5.76 5.09
N LEU A 317 11.49 -6.43 6.25
CA LEU A 317 12.53 -6.15 7.24
C LEU A 317 13.93 -6.35 6.65
N ALA A 318 14.10 -7.38 5.83
CA ALA A 318 15.36 -7.62 5.13
C ALA A 318 15.72 -6.53 4.10
N VAL A 319 14.70 -6.01 3.37
CA VAL A 319 14.88 -4.87 2.43
C VAL A 319 15.20 -3.58 3.17
N MET A 320 14.56 -3.38 4.34
CA MET A 320 14.78 -2.18 5.16
C MET A 320 16.16 -2.15 5.80
N GLY A 321 16.80 -3.31 6.01
CA GLY A 321 18.13 -3.44 6.61
C GLY A 321 18.14 -3.22 8.12
N LYS A 322 19.20 -3.68 8.78
CA LYS A 322 19.35 -3.69 10.24
C LYS A 322 19.48 -2.29 10.90
N ASP A 323 19.55 -1.21 10.11
CA ASP A 323 19.81 0.15 10.63
C ASP A 323 18.62 0.85 11.29
N ASP A 324 17.43 0.25 11.29
CA ASP A 324 16.21 0.86 11.82
C ASP A 324 15.62 0.14 13.07
N GLU A 325 16.34 -0.78 13.72
CA GLU A 325 15.89 -1.54 14.91
C GLU A 325 15.72 -0.70 16.21
N GLY A 326 15.73 0.62 16.14
CA GLY A 326 15.71 1.50 17.31
C GLY A 326 14.41 2.31 17.55
N GLN A 327 13.34 2.14 16.79
CA GLN A 327 12.14 2.98 16.96
C GLN A 327 10.82 2.22 16.65
N TYR A 328 10.49 1.24 17.46
CA TYR A 328 9.11 0.74 17.61
C TYR A 328 8.65 0.84 19.05
#